data_56105adafa3d7f93c29d79d0b9b5ae2a
#
_entry.id   56105adafa3d7f93c29d79d0b9b5ae2a
#
_cell.length_a   1.000
_cell.length_b   1.000
_cell.length_c   1.000
_cell.angle_alpha   90.00
_cell.angle_beta   90.00
_cell.angle_gamma   90.00
#
_symmetry.space_group_name_H-M   'P 1'
#
loop_
_entity.id
_entity.type
_entity.pdbx_description
1 polymer ?
#
loop_
_entity_poly.entity_id
_entity_poly.type
_entity_poly.pdbx_seq_one_letter_code
_entity_poly.pdbx_strand_id
1 'polypeptide(L)'
;PSTLVLDLGCGSGALGQYLATHHSCVIDGLTLSEVEAAHARPYYRHVHVSDLETCDLSAQFSNHTYDYIVCADVLEHLRKPERILDACRQLLSPTGQLLISVPNAGYCGLVAELMQGEFLYREEGLLDKTHLRFFTRRSLQRFLREHGWGIEALDTIQRELPESEFKARFDHLPPAVARYMLGTPDALVYQFIGVARPGLEACANPEHEPPIQTARALFTSQLY
;
A
#
# COMPACT_ATOMS: atom_id res chain seq x y z
N PRO A 1 -1.58 24.79 12.89
CA PRO A 1 -2.13 24.39 11.60
C PRO A 1 -2.60 22.95 11.69
N SER A 2 -3.74 22.66 11.04
CA SER A 2 -4.26 21.30 11.00
C SER A 2 -3.39 20.47 10.05
N THR A 3 -3.14 19.22 10.39
CA THR A 3 -2.45 18.26 9.53
C THR A 3 -3.23 18.05 8.23
N LEU A 4 -2.57 18.16 7.08
CA LEU A 4 -3.16 17.96 5.77
C LEU A 4 -2.81 16.58 5.23
N VAL A 5 -3.82 15.82 4.82
CA VAL A 5 -3.69 14.46 4.29
C VAL A 5 -4.29 14.41 2.88
N LEU A 6 -3.61 13.77 1.95
CA LEU A 6 -4.14 13.43 0.63
C LEU A 6 -4.26 11.91 0.52
N ASP A 7 -5.45 11.43 0.23
CA ASP A 7 -5.76 10.01 0.11
C ASP A 7 -6.02 9.66 -1.36
N LEU A 8 -5.02 9.06 -1.99
CA LEU A 8 -5.08 8.62 -3.40
C LEU A 8 -5.65 7.20 -3.46
N GLY A 9 -6.78 7.06 -4.13
CA GLY A 9 -7.55 5.82 -4.13
C GLY A 9 -8.42 5.68 -2.89
N CYS A 10 -9.04 6.77 -2.45
CA CYS A 10 -9.79 6.80 -1.18
C CYS A 10 -11.02 5.88 -1.15
N GLY A 11 -11.44 5.31 -2.28
CA GLY A 11 -12.59 4.43 -2.36
C GLY A 11 -13.85 5.05 -1.73
N SER A 12 -14.55 4.29 -0.91
CA SER A 12 -15.74 4.74 -0.18
C SER A 12 -15.43 5.59 1.06
N GLY A 13 -14.14 5.91 1.33
CA GLY A 13 -13.73 6.86 2.37
C GLY A 13 -13.50 6.28 3.75
N ALA A 14 -13.16 5.00 3.87
CA ALA A 14 -12.92 4.35 5.15
C ALA A 14 -11.80 5.05 5.98
N LEU A 15 -10.70 5.44 5.33
CA LEU A 15 -9.63 6.21 5.96
C LEU A 15 -10.13 7.55 6.49
N GLY A 16 -10.86 8.30 5.67
CA GLY A 16 -11.40 9.59 6.06
C GLY A 16 -12.36 9.48 7.24
N GLN A 17 -13.24 8.49 7.23
CA GLN A 17 -14.16 8.21 8.34
C GLN A 17 -13.40 7.93 9.65
N TYR A 18 -12.36 7.11 9.59
CA TYR A 18 -11.51 6.80 10.73
C TYR A 18 -10.81 8.05 11.26
N LEU A 19 -10.15 8.80 10.37
CA LEU A 19 -9.38 9.99 10.74
C LEU A 19 -10.30 11.10 11.28
N ALA A 20 -11.48 11.31 10.71
CA ALA A 20 -12.45 12.29 11.19
C ALA A 20 -12.94 11.97 12.61
N THR A 21 -12.93 10.69 12.99
CA THR A 21 -13.40 10.25 14.32
C THR A 21 -12.29 10.30 15.37
N HIS A 22 -11.04 10.06 14.99
CA HIS A 22 -9.95 9.82 15.94
C HIS A 22 -8.85 10.88 15.90
N HIS A 23 -8.80 11.70 14.84
CA HIS A 23 -7.72 12.66 14.62
C HIS A 23 -8.25 14.01 14.11
N SER A 24 -7.60 15.10 14.52
CA SER A 24 -7.89 16.45 14.02
C SER A 24 -7.02 16.71 12.78
N CYS A 25 -7.48 16.27 11.61
CA CYS A 25 -6.80 16.52 10.34
C CYS A 25 -7.81 16.94 9.27
N VAL A 26 -7.29 17.50 8.18
CA VAL A 26 -8.06 17.86 6.98
C VAL A 26 -7.63 16.93 5.86
N ILE A 27 -8.60 16.29 5.22
CA ILE A 27 -8.32 15.24 4.24
C ILE A 27 -8.93 15.63 2.89
N ASP A 28 -8.14 15.52 1.85
CA ASP A 28 -8.61 15.50 0.45
C ASP A 28 -8.49 14.07 -0.08
N GLY A 29 -9.39 13.69 -0.95
CA GLY A 29 -9.42 12.35 -1.53
C GLY A 29 -9.52 12.36 -3.04
N LEU A 30 -9.05 11.28 -3.65
CA LEU A 30 -9.25 10.98 -5.07
C LEU A 30 -9.68 9.53 -5.21
N THR A 31 -10.76 9.30 -5.96
CA THR A 31 -11.23 7.95 -6.33
C THR A 31 -11.64 7.91 -7.79
N LEU A 32 -11.75 6.73 -8.36
CA LEU A 32 -12.18 6.53 -9.74
C LEU A 32 -13.71 6.58 -9.90
N SER A 33 -14.45 6.32 -8.82
CA SER A 33 -15.89 6.08 -8.85
C SER A 33 -16.68 7.21 -8.19
N GLU A 34 -17.67 7.78 -8.92
CA GLU A 34 -18.61 8.76 -8.34
C GLU A 34 -19.47 8.16 -7.22
N VAL A 35 -19.78 6.87 -7.30
CA VAL A 35 -20.53 6.15 -6.27
C VAL A 35 -19.71 6.11 -4.99
N GLU A 36 -18.43 5.77 -5.07
CA GLU A 36 -17.52 5.77 -3.93
C GLU A 36 -17.30 7.18 -3.39
N ALA A 37 -17.09 8.16 -4.27
CA ALA A 37 -16.92 9.56 -3.89
C ALA A 37 -18.12 10.07 -3.10
N ALA A 38 -19.35 9.71 -3.47
CA ALA A 38 -20.54 10.09 -2.73
C ALA A 38 -20.54 9.59 -1.28
N HIS A 39 -20.02 8.38 -1.03
CA HIS A 39 -19.86 7.83 0.32
C HIS A 39 -18.71 8.48 1.10
N ALA A 40 -17.62 8.84 0.41
CA ALA A 40 -16.44 9.44 1.02
C ALA A 40 -16.66 10.92 1.42
N ARG A 41 -17.38 11.71 0.62
CA ARG A 41 -17.59 13.17 0.80
C ARG A 41 -17.94 13.63 2.23
N PRO A 42 -18.71 12.91 3.05
CA PRO A 42 -18.99 13.34 4.42
C PRO A 42 -17.75 13.46 5.32
N TYR A 43 -16.66 12.81 4.99
CA TYR A 43 -15.45 12.69 5.81
C TYR A 43 -14.24 13.45 5.24
N TYR A 44 -14.34 13.95 4.00
CA TYR A 44 -13.27 14.64 3.29
C TYR A 44 -13.64 16.10 3.07
N ARG A 45 -12.64 16.98 3.04
CA ARG A 45 -12.81 18.36 2.61
C ARG A 45 -13.24 18.43 1.14
N HIS A 46 -12.52 17.70 0.29
CA HIS A 46 -12.81 17.54 -1.13
C HIS A 46 -12.57 16.10 -1.56
N VAL A 47 -13.43 15.57 -2.42
CA VAL A 47 -13.23 14.28 -3.10
C VAL A 47 -13.29 14.52 -4.60
N HIS A 48 -12.19 14.25 -5.27
CA HIS A 48 -12.08 14.31 -6.72
C HIS A 48 -12.35 12.96 -7.34
N VAL A 49 -13.10 12.95 -8.44
CA VAL A 49 -13.31 11.73 -9.24
C VAL A 49 -12.45 11.83 -10.48
N SER A 50 -11.38 11.05 -10.52
CA SER A 50 -10.39 11.06 -11.59
C SER A 50 -9.64 9.73 -11.63
N ASP A 51 -9.13 9.39 -12.83
CA ASP A 51 -8.26 8.25 -13.03
C ASP A 51 -6.80 8.66 -12.76
N LEU A 52 -6.17 8.02 -11.78
CA LEU A 52 -4.77 8.21 -11.42
C LEU A 52 -3.80 7.97 -12.59
N GLU A 53 -4.17 7.10 -13.54
CA GLU A 53 -3.35 6.84 -14.73
C GLU A 53 -3.27 8.03 -15.68
N THR A 54 -4.28 8.89 -15.71
CA THR A 54 -4.44 9.94 -16.71
C THR A 54 -4.47 11.35 -16.15
N CYS A 55 -4.85 11.53 -14.89
CA CYS A 55 -4.97 12.86 -14.29
C CYS A 55 -3.59 13.50 -14.03
N ASP A 56 -3.56 14.82 -14.03
CA ASP A 56 -2.43 15.62 -13.54
C ASP A 56 -2.66 15.97 -12.07
N LEU A 57 -2.12 15.11 -11.18
CA LEU A 57 -2.25 15.29 -9.73
C LEU A 57 -1.64 16.62 -9.27
N SER A 58 -0.49 17.00 -9.85
CA SER A 58 0.19 18.23 -9.46
C SER A 58 -0.65 19.46 -9.76
N ALA A 59 -1.33 19.49 -10.91
CA ALA A 59 -2.25 20.58 -11.25
C ALA A 59 -3.52 20.54 -10.38
N GLN A 60 -4.07 19.36 -10.14
CA GLN A 60 -5.34 19.18 -9.42
C GLN A 60 -5.25 19.57 -7.94
N PHE A 61 -4.08 19.34 -7.31
CA PHE A 61 -3.83 19.60 -5.90
C PHE A 61 -2.81 20.71 -5.64
N SER A 62 -2.48 21.54 -6.65
CA SER A 62 -1.43 22.58 -6.61
C SER A 62 -1.58 23.63 -5.51
N ASN A 63 -2.78 23.80 -4.95
CA ASN A 63 -3.06 24.85 -3.96
C ASN A 63 -2.62 24.48 -2.53
N HIS A 64 -2.16 23.26 -2.33
CA HIS A 64 -1.80 22.74 -1.01
C HIS A 64 -0.52 21.93 -1.07
N THR A 65 0.20 21.90 0.05
CA THR A 65 1.23 20.90 0.35
C THR A 65 0.73 20.03 1.50
N TYR A 66 0.95 18.72 1.39
CA TYR A 66 0.41 17.73 2.31
C TYR A 66 1.47 17.24 3.28
N ASP A 67 1.09 17.07 4.54
CA ASP A 67 1.95 16.44 5.54
C ASP A 67 2.02 14.93 5.35
N TYR A 68 0.92 14.34 4.86
CA TYR A 68 0.85 12.93 4.52
C TYR A 68 0.13 12.74 3.19
N ILE A 69 0.69 11.86 2.36
CA ILE A 69 -0.01 11.33 1.18
C ILE A 69 -0.14 9.82 1.39
N VAL A 70 -1.34 9.29 1.18
CA VAL A 70 -1.66 7.87 1.35
C VAL A 70 -1.92 7.25 -0.02
N CYS A 71 -1.26 6.14 -0.30
CA CYS A 71 -1.47 5.27 -1.46
C CYS A 71 -1.67 3.84 -0.93
N ALA A 72 -2.83 3.57 -0.35
CA ALA A 72 -3.17 2.27 0.21
C ALA A 72 -3.81 1.40 -0.87
N ASP A 73 -3.12 0.32 -1.24
CA ASP A 73 -3.54 -0.61 -2.30
C ASP A 73 -3.81 0.12 -3.63
N VAL A 74 -2.84 0.92 -4.06
CA VAL A 74 -2.92 1.74 -5.27
C VAL A 74 -1.84 1.38 -6.27
N LEU A 75 -0.58 1.25 -5.81
CA LEU A 75 0.57 1.13 -6.71
C LEU A 75 0.53 -0.14 -7.57
N GLU A 76 -0.03 -1.22 -7.05
CA GLU A 76 -0.21 -2.49 -7.76
C GLU A 76 -1.19 -2.41 -8.94
N HIS A 77 -2.14 -1.49 -8.90
CA HIS A 77 -3.13 -1.28 -9.95
C HIS A 77 -2.62 -0.40 -11.10
N LEU A 78 -1.49 0.27 -10.91
CA LEU A 78 -1.01 1.25 -11.87
C LEU A 78 -0.05 0.65 -12.91
N ARG A 79 -0.18 1.06 -14.15
CA ARG A 79 0.77 0.72 -15.22
C ARG A 79 2.11 1.44 -15.02
N LYS A 80 2.06 2.68 -14.51
CA LYS A 80 3.21 3.55 -14.28
C LYS A 80 3.19 4.13 -12.88
N PRO A 81 3.37 3.31 -11.82
CA PRO A 81 3.31 3.77 -10.43
C PRO A 81 4.39 4.82 -10.12
N GLU A 82 5.50 4.86 -10.86
CA GLU A 82 6.55 5.87 -10.74
C GLU A 82 6.04 7.29 -10.97
N ARG A 83 5.03 7.50 -11.85
CA ARG A 83 4.43 8.82 -12.07
C ARG A 83 3.72 9.35 -10.83
N ILE A 84 3.07 8.46 -10.11
CA ILE A 84 2.40 8.83 -8.85
C ILE A 84 3.43 9.19 -7.79
N LEU A 85 4.54 8.46 -7.70
CA LEU A 85 5.63 8.80 -6.78
C LEU A 85 6.22 10.19 -7.10
N ASP A 86 6.40 10.52 -8.37
CA ASP A 86 6.90 11.84 -8.79
C ASP A 86 5.91 12.97 -8.44
N ALA A 87 4.61 12.75 -8.65
CA ALA A 87 3.57 13.71 -8.27
C ALA A 87 3.49 13.88 -6.75
N CYS A 88 3.54 12.79 -5.99
CA CYS A 88 3.55 12.83 -4.53
C CYS A 88 4.72 13.67 -4.00
N ARG A 89 5.91 13.55 -4.61
CA ARG A 89 7.09 14.34 -4.21
C ARG A 89 6.86 15.85 -4.36
N GLN A 90 6.12 16.27 -5.37
CA GLN A 90 5.82 17.68 -5.60
C GLN A 90 4.73 18.22 -4.65
N LEU A 91 3.85 17.36 -4.18
CA LEU A 91 2.71 17.71 -3.33
C LEU A 91 3.02 17.61 -1.84
N LEU A 92 4.08 16.90 -1.44
CA LEU A 92 4.47 16.79 -0.04
C LEU A 92 5.09 18.06 0.51
N SER A 93 4.79 18.37 1.77
CA SER A 93 5.53 19.37 2.53
C SER A 93 6.99 18.93 2.72
N PRO A 94 7.92 19.83 3.06
CA PRO A 94 9.34 19.48 3.23
C PRO A 94 9.60 18.36 4.26
N THR A 95 8.71 18.20 5.22
CA THR A 95 8.77 17.14 6.25
C THR A 95 7.73 16.05 6.04
N GLY A 96 6.98 16.11 4.91
CA GLY A 96 5.88 15.23 4.61
C GLY A 96 6.31 13.78 4.35
N GLN A 97 5.37 12.87 4.50
CA GLN A 97 5.59 11.43 4.37
C GLN A 97 4.57 10.81 3.38
N LEU A 98 5.06 9.85 2.62
CA LEU A 98 4.23 8.96 1.80
C LEU A 98 3.97 7.68 2.59
N LEU A 99 2.70 7.34 2.75
CA LEU A 99 2.24 6.09 3.32
C LEU A 99 1.73 5.20 2.19
N ILE A 100 2.24 3.99 2.14
CA ILE A 100 1.89 3.01 1.10
C ILE A 100 1.45 1.70 1.73
N SER A 101 0.52 1.02 1.09
CA SER A 101 0.38 -0.43 1.27
C SER A 101 0.38 -1.13 -0.08
N VAL A 102 0.94 -2.34 -0.13
CA VAL A 102 0.94 -3.20 -1.31
C VAL A 102 0.89 -4.68 -0.91
N PRO A 103 0.21 -5.54 -1.68
CA PRO A 103 0.21 -6.98 -1.47
C PRO A 103 1.60 -7.61 -1.63
N ASN A 104 1.86 -8.68 -0.87
CA ASN A 104 3.12 -9.40 -0.96
C ASN A 104 3.02 -10.60 -1.91
N ALA A 105 3.59 -10.50 -3.09
CA ALA A 105 3.69 -11.61 -4.04
C ALA A 105 4.61 -12.76 -3.55
N GLY A 106 5.35 -12.56 -2.46
CA GLY A 106 6.13 -13.61 -1.79
C GLY A 106 5.36 -14.40 -0.74
N TYR A 107 4.07 -14.14 -0.55
CA TYR A 107 3.22 -14.87 0.38
C TYR A 107 3.24 -16.36 0.06
N CYS A 108 3.46 -17.21 1.08
CA CYS A 108 3.69 -18.62 0.87
C CYS A 108 2.50 -19.34 0.20
N GLY A 109 1.27 -18.87 0.40
CA GLY A 109 0.09 -19.42 -0.27
C GLY A 109 0.13 -19.24 -1.80
N LEU A 110 0.52 -18.03 -2.26
CA LEU A 110 0.71 -17.76 -3.68
C LEU A 110 1.87 -18.57 -4.27
N VAL A 111 2.99 -18.64 -3.53
CA VAL A 111 4.14 -19.46 -3.97
C VAL A 111 3.76 -20.93 -4.10
N ALA A 112 2.96 -21.47 -3.16
CA ALA A 112 2.46 -22.84 -3.23
C ALA A 112 1.54 -23.08 -4.44
N GLU A 113 0.70 -22.11 -4.79
CA GLU A 113 -0.13 -22.16 -5.99
C GLU A 113 0.71 -22.20 -7.27
N LEU A 114 1.73 -21.34 -7.35
CA LEU A 114 2.68 -21.33 -8.47
C LEU A 114 3.45 -22.64 -8.62
N MET A 115 3.87 -23.26 -7.51
CA MET A 115 4.54 -24.58 -7.52
C MET A 115 3.64 -25.71 -8.05
N GLN A 116 2.33 -25.54 -7.99
CA GLN A 116 1.34 -26.46 -8.56
C GLN A 116 1.03 -26.15 -10.03
N GLY A 117 1.69 -25.17 -10.63
CA GLY A 117 1.47 -24.74 -12.00
C GLY A 117 0.25 -23.84 -12.19
N GLU A 118 -0.28 -23.30 -11.12
CA GLU A 118 -1.47 -22.45 -11.13
C GLU A 118 -1.12 -20.98 -10.88
N PHE A 119 -1.87 -20.06 -11.51
CA PHE A 119 -1.84 -18.62 -11.29
C PHE A 119 -3.25 -18.10 -11.55
N LEU A 120 -4.09 -18.18 -10.54
CA LEU A 120 -5.53 -17.95 -10.71
C LEU A 120 -5.92 -16.54 -10.29
N TYR A 121 -6.22 -15.69 -11.27
CA TYR A 121 -6.82 -14.38 -11.01
C TYR A 121 -8.17 -14.52 -10.32
N ARG A 122 -8.42 -13.63 -9.35
CA ARG A 122 -9.61 -13.61 -8.48
C ARG A 122 -10.28 -12.24 -8.54
N GLU A 123 -11.47 -12.14 -7.96
CA GLU A 123 -12.17 -10.85 -7.84
C GLU A 123 -11.53 -9.95 -6.75
N GLU A 124 -10.79 -10.55 -5.80
CA GLU A 124 -10.11 -9.86 -4.70
C GLU A 124 -8.90 -10.67 -4.21
N GLY A 125 -8.08 -10.06 -3.37
CA GLY A 125 -6.91 -10.71 -2.76
C GLY A 125 -5.61 -10.47 -3.53
N LEU A 126 -4.58 -11.28 -3.27
CA LEU A 126 -3.25 -11.08 -3.84
C LEU A 126 -3.23 -11.16 -5.37
N LEU A 127 -4.07 -12.00 -5.95
CA LEU A 127 -4.23 -12.15 -7.40
C LEU A 127 -5.52 -11.50 -7.89
N ASP A 128 -5.88 -10.33 -7.34
CA ASP A 128 -6.96 -9.52 -7.89
C ASP A 128 -6.69 -9.27 -9.39
N LYS A 129 -7.71 -9.47 -10.22
CA LYS A 129 -7.61 -9.36 -11.69
C LYS A 129 -7.20 -7.96 -12.16
N THR A 130 -7.31 -6.96 -11.31
CA THR A 130 -6.91 -5.57 -11.59
C THR A 130 -5.48 -5.27 -11.19
N HIS A 131 -4.77 -6.18 -10.50
CA HIS A 131 -3.37 -6.03 -10.16
C HIS A 131 -2.48 -6.17 -11.40
N LEU A 132 -1.71 -5.14 -11.69
CA LEU A 132 -0.77 -5.07 -12.80
C LEU A 132 0.69 -5.22 -12.33
N ARG A 133 0.95 -4.96 -11.06
CA ARG A 133 2.28 -5.00 -10.45
C ARG A 133 2.26 -5.91 -9.23
N PHE A 134 3.35 -6.65 -9.04
CA PHE A 134 3.50 -7.60 -7.95
C PHE A 134 4.79 -7.27 -7.20
N PHE A 135 4.66 -7.02 -5.89
CA PHE A 135 5.78 -6.64 -5.05
C PHE A 135 6.13 -7.73 -4.05
N THR A 136 7.42 -7.93 -3.86
CA THR A 136 7.99 -8.57 -2.67
C THR A 136 8.70 -7.48 -1.86
N ARG A 137 9.08 -7.74 -0.62
CA ARG A 137 9.84 -6.78 0.20
C ARG A 137 11.01 -6.16 -0.58
N ARG A 138 11.85 -7.00 -1.18
CA ARG A 138 13.05 -6.55 -1.90
C ARG A 138 12.72 -5.76 -3.16
N SER A 139 11.70 -6.16 -3.92
CA SER A 139 11.32 -5.43 -5.12
C SER A 139 10.65 -4.10 -4.81
N LEU A 140 9.83 -4.01 -3.75
CA LEU A 140 9.25 -2.77 -3.26
C LEU A 140 10.35 -1.79 -2.81
N GLN A 141 11.27 -2.25 -1.97
CA GLN A 141 12.39 -1.43 -1.50
C GLN A 141 13.26 -0.91 -2.65
N ARG A 142 13.56 -1.77 -3.63
CA ARG A 142 14.31 -1.39 -4.81
C ARG A 142 13.53 -0.38 -5.65
N PHE A 143 12.25 -0.62 -5.92
CA PHE A 143 11.40 0.27 -6.70
C PHE A 143 11.34 1.68 -6.07
N LEU A 144 11.10 1.79 -4.79
CA LEU A 144 11.05 3.08 -4.10
C LEU A 144 12.41 3.80 -4.18
N ARG A 145 13.51 3.10 -3.93
CA ARG A 145 14.86 3.67 -4.00
C ARG A 145 15.23 4.16 -5.39
N GLU A 146 14.93 3.39 -6.45
CA GLU A 146 15.18 3.76 -7.83
C GLU A 146 14.45 5.03 -8.24
N HIS A 147 13.31 5.30 -7.58
CA HIS A 147 12.53 6.51 -7.78
C HIS A 147 12.80 7.58 -6.71
N GLY A 148 13.92 7.51 -6.00
CA GLY A 148 14.39 8.55 -5.07
C GLY A 148 13.61 8.64 -3.77
N TRP A 149 13.01 7.51 -3.32
CA TRP A 149 12.33 7.39 -2.03
C TRP A 149 13.10 6.49 -1.09
N GLY A 150 13.31 6.97 0.15
CA GLY A 150 13.83 6.16 1.23
C GLY A 150 12.72 5.67 2.13
N ILE A 151 12.78 4.38 2.51
CA ILE A 151 11.83 3.81 3.47
C ILE A 151 12.29 4.18 4.87
N GLU A 152 11.42 4.85 5.61
CA GLU A 152 11.61 5.21 7.02
C GLU A 152 11.13 4.10 7.96
N ALA A 153 10.01 3.48 7.61
CA ALA A 153 9.46 2.33 8.32
C ALA A 153 8.77 1.38 7.36
N LEU A 154 8.85 0.07 7.64
CA LEU A 154 8.14 -0.95 6.88
C LEU A 154 7.53 -1.96 7.87
N ASP A 155 6.21 -1.94 7.98
CA ASP A 155 5.41 -2.87 8.77
C ASP A 155 4.76 -3.92 7.87
N THR A 156 4.13 -4.92 8.48
CA THR A 156 3.56 -6.06 7.76
C THR A 156 2.22 -6.46 8.34
N ILE A 157 1.31 -6.85 7.46
CA ILE A 157 0.10 -7.58 7.85
C ILE A 157 0.36 -9.05 7.54
N GLN A 158 0.26 -9.87 8.57
CA GLN A 158 0.34 -11.31 8.44
C GLN A 158 -1.06 -11.91 8.28
N ARG A 159 -1.15 -12.98 7.49
CA ARG A 159 -2.36 -13.76 7.34
C ARG A 159 -2.00 -15.25 7.38
N GLU A 160 -2.66 -15.98 8.24
CA GLU A 160 -2.51 -17.44 8.28
C GLU A 160 -3.09 -18.09 7.01
N LEU A 161 -2.50 -19.19 6.56
CA LEU A 161 -2.95 -19.88 5.35
C LEU A 161 -4.45 -20.25 5.36
N PRO A 162 -5.02 -20.77 6.46
CA PRO A 162 -6.44 -21.12 6.51
C PRO A 162 -7.38 -19.91 6.34
N GLU A 163 -6.89 -18.70 6.63
CA GLU A 163 -7.63 -17.44 6.54
C GLU A 163 -7.50 -16.78 5.16
N SER A 164 -6.62 -17.34 4.30
CA SER A 164 -6.37 -16.81 2.98
C SER A 164 -7.14 -17.54 1.88
N GLU A 165 -7.18 -16.95 0.71
CA GLU A 165 -7.72 -17.56 -0.51
C GLU A 165 -6.92 -18.79 -0.98
N PHE A 166 -5.74 -19.03 -0.40
CA PHE A 166 -4.83 -20.15 -0.73
C PHE A 166 -4.90 -21.32 0.25
N LYS A 167 -5.89 -21.37 1.12
CA LYS A 167 -5.98 -22.30 2.26
C LYS A 167 -5.77 -23.79 1.94
N ALA A 168 -6.08 -24.24 0.74
CA ALA A 168 -5.95 -25.66 0.35
C ALA A 168 -4.63 -25.97 -0.39
N ARG A 169 -3.74 -25.01 -0.61
CA ARG A 169 -2.58 -25.18 -1.49
C ARG A 169 -1.41 -25.94 -0.85
N PHE A 170 -1.33 -25.95 0.47
CA PHE A 170 -0.26 -26.64 1.19
C PHE A 170 -0.50 -28.16 1.36
N ASP A 171 -1.74 -28.61 1.26
CA ASP A 171 -2.10 -30.01 1.52
C ASP A 171 -1.45 -31.01 0.55
N HIS A 172 -1.06 -30.52 -0.63
CA HIS A 172 -0.44 -31.32 -1.69
C HIS A 172 1.09 -31.18 -1.76
N LEU A 173 1.70 -30.36 -0.90
CA LEU A 173 3.15 -30.17 -0.89
C LEU A 173 3.84 -31.25 -0.03
N PRO A 174 5.03 -31.74 -0.47
CA PRO A 174 5.86 -32.56 0.40
C PRO A 174 6.18 -31.81 1.71
N PRO A 175 6.14 -32.48 2.88
CA PRO A 175 6.35 -31.81 4.18
C PRO A 175 7.67 -31.04 4.30
N ALA A 176 8.72 -31.49 3.62
CA ALA A 176 10.02 -30.79 3.59
C ALA A 176 9.92 -29.44 2.85
N VAL A 177 9.18 -29.41 1.74
CA VAL A 177 8.96 -28.20 0.93
C VAL A 177 8.08 -27.21 1.70
N ALA A 178 6.97 -27.66 2.27
CA ALA A 178 6.09 -26.83 3.09
C ALA A 178 6.84 -26.19 4.26
N ARG A 179 7.69 -26.98 4.97
CA ARG A 179 8.53 -26.50 6.07
C ARG A 179 9.55 -25.45 5.63
N TYR A 180 10.21 -25.68 4.48
CA TYR A 180 11.15 -24.71 3.92
C TYR A 180 10.45 -23.39 3.58
N MET A 181 9.31 -23.44 2.91
CA MET A 181 8.54 -22.25 2.52
C MET A 181 8.09 -21.44 3.72
N LEU A 182 7.51 -22.09 4.74
CA LEU A 182 7.06 -21.44 5.97
C LEU A 182 8.23 -20.86 6.79
N GLY A 183 9.45 -21.39 6.62
CA GLY A 183 10.66 -20.89 7.26
C GLY A 183 11.33 -19.74 6.50
N THR A 184 10.83 -19.34 5.33
CA THR A 184 11.40 -18.19 4.59
C THR A 184 10.95 -16.87 5.22
N PRO A 185 11.78 -15.81 5.15
CA PRO A 185 11.35 -14.47 5.55
C PRO A 185 10.09 -14.06 4.81
N ASP A 186 9.18 -13.38 5.51
CA ASP A 186 7.90 -12.88 4.96
C ASP A 186 6.92 -13.95 4.44
N ALA A 187 7.12 -15.22 4.80
CA ALA A 187 6.27 -16.33 4.32
C ALA A 187 4.78 -16.10 4.59
N LEU A 188 4.42 -15.59 5.77
CA LEU A 188 3.05 -15.31 6.19
C LEU A 188 2.70 -13.82 6.08
N VAL A 189 3.61 -12.99 5.58
CA VAL A 189 3.30 -11.58 5.31
C VAL A 189 2.42 -11.50 4.08
N TYR A 190 1.20 -11.03 4.28
CA TYR A 190 0.20 -10.86 3.23
C TYR A 190 0.32 -9.51 2.53
N GLN A 191 0.66 -8.48 3.31
CA GLN A 191 0.72 -7.10 2.82
C GLN A 191 1.86 -6.35 3.53
N PHE A 192 2.55 -5.48 2.80
CA PHE A 192 3.51 -4.52 3.34
C PHE A 192 2.83 -3.17 3.54
N ILE A 193 3.16 -2.51 4.66
CA ILE A 193 2.76 -1.13 4.96
C ILE A 193 4.03 -0.32 5.16
N GLY A 194 4.23 0.70 4.34
CA GLY A 194 5.45 1.49 4.33
C GLY A 194 5.21 2.96 4.61
N VAL A 195 6.18 3.56 5.29
CA VAL A 195 6.35 5.01 5.38
C VAL A 195 7.63 5.38 4.64
N ALA A 196 7.52 6.29 3.68
CA ALA A 196 8.65 6.70 2.85
C ALA A 196 8.77 8.22 2.78
N ARG A 197 9.99 8.70 2.55
CA ARG A 197 10.28 10.12 2.31
C ARG A 197 11.12 10.33 1.06
N PRO A 198 10.95 11.45 0.36
CA PRO A 198 11.83 11.82 -0.74
C PRO A 198 13.25 12.08 -0.23
N GLY A 199 14.27 11.64 -0.99
CA GLY A 199 15.66 12.03 -0.76
C GLY A 199 16.34 11.42 0.48
N LEU A 200 15.67 10.55 1.25
CA LEU A 200 16.37 9.73 2.23
C LEU A 200 17.30 8.78 1.47
N GLU A 201 18.61 8.88 1.72
CA GLU A 201 19.50 7.80 1.33
C GLU A 201 18.99 6.52 2.01
N ALA A 202 18.62 5.55 1.19
CA ALA A 202 18.22 4.25 1.71
C ALA A 202 19.30 3.77 2.67
N CYS A 203 18.94 3.46 3.90
CA CYS A 203 19.85 2.77 4.83
C CYS A 203 20.55 1.66 4.06
N ALA A 204 21.86 1.75 3.96
CA ALA A 204 22.69 0.91 3.10
C ALA A 204 22.70 -0.57 3.53
N ASN A 205 21.90 -0.94 4.52
CA ASN A 205 21.85 -2.30 5.05
C ASN A 205 20.41 -2.84 5.05
N PRO A 206 20.07 -3.76 4.13
CA PRO A 206 18.76 -4.40 4.11
C PRO A 206 18.46 -5.28 5.35
N GLU A 207 19.42 -5.43 6.27
CA GLU A 207 19.30 -6.24 7.48
C GLU A 207 18.96 -5.43 8.75
N HIS A 208 18.95 -4.09 8.67
CA HIS A 208 18.51 -3.24 9.79
C HIS A 208 17.10 -2.73 9.52
N GLU A 209 16.12 -3.42 10.07
CA GLU A 209 14.74 -2.94 10.14
C GLU A 209 14.67 -1.76 11.12
N PRO A 210 14.15 -0.58 10.68
CA PRO A 210 13.86 0.51 11.62
C PRO A 210 12.74 0.09 12.59
N PRO A 211 12.73 0.57 13.83
CA PRO A 211 11.74 0.15 14.84
C PRO A 211 10.31 0.55 14.47
N ILE A 212 9.44 -0.42 14.58
CA ILE A 212 8.06 -0.55 14.05
C ILE A 212 7.01 0.35 14.77
N GLN A 213 7.33 1.34 15.54
CA GLN A 213 6.34 1.95 16.45
C GLN A 213 5.34 2.93 15.82
N THR A 214 5.64 3.53 14.67
CA THR A 214 4.82 4.63 14.13
C THR A 214 3.80 4.19 13.07
N ALA A 215 4.13 3.23 12.22
CA ALA A 215 3.24 2.77 11.16
C ALA A 215 2.03 1.97 11.70
N ARG A 216 2.23 1.22 12.78
CA ARG A 216 1.18 0.40 13.40
C ARG A 216 -0.02 1.22 13.89
N ALA A 217 0.21 2.42 14.42
CA ALA A 217 -0.85 3.28 14.96
C ALA A 217 -1.79 3.85 13.87
N LEU A 218 -1.30 4.01 12.64
CA LEU A 218 -2.06 4.61 11.54
C LEU A 218 -2.87 3.59 10.72
N PHE A 219 -2.45 2.31 10.68
CA PHE A 219 -3.05 1.32 9.78
C PHE A 219 -3.79 0.16 10.49
N THR A 220 -3.49 -0.14 11.75
CA THR A 220 -4.08 -1.30 12.45
C THR A 220 -5.58 -1.21 12.72
N SER A 221 -6.21 -0.08 12.47
CA SER A 221 -7.64 0.12 12.72
C SER A 221 -8.53 0.04 11.47
N GLN A 222 -7.98 -0.18 10.28
CA GLN A 222 -8.73 -0.12 9.03
C GLN A 222 -9.02 -1.47 8.37
N LEU A 223 -8.45 -2.56 8.86
CA LEU A 223 -8.49 -3.85 8.18
C LEU A 223 -9.26 -4.94 8.96
N TYR A 224 -10.14 -4.52 9.90
CA TYR A 224 -11.09 -5.43 10.55
C TYR A 224 -12.48 -4.80 10.67
#